data_6b3e8c1e8de6d569b02b4976ccc213e5
#
_entry.id   6b3e8c1e8de6d569b02b4976ccc213e5
#
_cell.length_a   1.000
_cell.length_b   1.000
_cell.length_c   1.000
_cell.angle_alpha   90.00
_cell.angle_beta   90.00
_cell.angle_gamma   90.00
#
_symmetry.space_group_name_H-M   'P 1'
#
loop_
_entity.id
_entity.type
_entity.pdbx_description
1 polymer ?
#
loop_
_entity_poly.entity_id
_entity_poly.type
_entity_poly.pdbx_seq_one_letter_code
_entity_poly.pdbx_strand_id
1 'polypeptide(L)'
;RLRANVLSPDRHVAAFDLENTLIASNVVESFSWLATRRLNTPERVRYVLRTLKESPQLLSMDRKDRGDFLRYFYRRYEDAPVEQIDEDAREMLTQLIIAKSFPDGLRRVREHRALGHRTVLITGALDFNVAGLKPLFDEIVAAEMSVRPDGTYSGEMKRVPPTGETRAQVLADYCEAEGFRLE
;
A
#
# COMPACT_ATOMS: atom_id res chain seq x y z
N ARG A 1 15.46 17.47 -6.88
CA ARG A 1 16.28 18.05 -5.80
C ARG A 1 15.42 18.14 -4.56
N LEU A 2 15.74 17.37 -3.51
CA LEU A 2 15.10 17.53 -2.21
C LEU A 2 15.42 18.94 -1.67
N ARG A 3 14.37 19.61 -1.17
CA ARG A 3 14.57 20.93 -0.56
C ARG A 3 15.47 20.80 0.67
N ALA A 4 16.40 21.73 0.88
CA ALA A 4 17.40 21.67 1.95
C ALA A 4 16.81 21.51 3.36
N ASN A 5 15.58 21.97 3.58
CA ASN A 5 14.90 21.96 4.87
C ASN A 5 14.01 20.71 5.14
N VAL A 6 14.04 19.70 4.28
CA VAL A 6 13.23 18.47 4.49
C VAL A 6 13.68 17.70 5.72
N LEU A 7 14.97 17.75 6.05
CA LEU A 7 15.55 17.11 7.24
C LEU A 7 15.78 18.11 8.39
N SER A 8 15.01 19.21 8.46
CA SER A 8 15.10 20.14 9.58
C SER A 8 14.69 19.48 10.89
N PRO A 9 15.47 19.61 11.98
CA PRO A 9 15.10 19.10 13.31
C PRO A 9 13.82 19.72 13.89
N ASP A 10 13.44 20.90 13.38
CA ASP A 10 12.22 21.60 13.82
C ASP A 10 10.93 20.96 13.29
N ARG A 11 11.04 20.01 12.36
CA ARG A 11 9.91 19.25 11.85
C ARG A 11 9.65 18.04 12.73
N HIS A 12 8.38 17.65 12.86
CA HIS A 12 7.99 16.58 13.78
C HIS A 12 7.45 15.34 13.08
N VAL A 13 6.92 15.48 11.86
CA VAL A 13 6.30 14.40 11.08
C VAL A 13 6.89 14.33 9.68
N ALA A 14 7.15 13.11 9.23
CA ALA A 14 7.56 12.78 7.87
C ALA A 14 6.62 11.75 7.28
N ALA A 15 5.81 12.16 6.30
CA ALA A 15 4.89 11.26 5.60
C ALA A 15 5.53 10.70 4.33
N PHE A 16 5.28 9.43 4.08
CA PHE A 16 5.78 8.69 2.92
C PHE A 16 4.63 8.02 2.18
N ASP A 17 4.75 7.93 0.87
CA ASP A 17 3.97 7.03 0.03
C ASP A 17 4.76 5.75 -0.24
N LEU A 18 4.09 4.67 -0.60
CA LEU A 18 4.70 3.39 -0.90
C LEU A 18 5.06 3.25 -2.38
N GLU A 19 4.04 3.25 -3.23
CA GLU A 19 4.16 2.92 -4.66
C GLU A 19 4.89 4.02 -5.43
N ASN A 20 5.90 3.63 -6.19
CA ASN A 20 6.78 4.55 -6.93
C ASN A 20 7.50 5.60 -6.07
N THR A 21 7.48 5.46 -4.74
CA THR A 21 8.19 6.31 -3.77
C THR A 21 9.17 5.50 -2.94
N LEU A 22 8.71 4.44 -2.31
CA LEU A 22 9.55 3.51 -1.53
C LEU A 22 9.83 2.22 -2.28
N ILE A 23 8.93 1.80 -3.17
CA ILE A 23 9.06 0.57 -3.98
C ILE A 23 8.69 0.82 -5.44
N ALA A 24 9.35 0.10 -6.36
CA ALA A 24 9.04 0.07 -7.79
C ALA A 24 7.96 -0.99 -8.08
N SER A 25 6.81 -0.92 -7.40
CA SER A 25 5.68 -1.85 -7.56
C SER A 25 4.37 -1.10 -7.45
N ASN A 26 3.27 -1.78 -7.73
CA ASN A 26 1.91 -1.24 -7.66
C ASN A 26 0.91 -2.31 -7.21
N VAL A 27 -0.32 -1.89 -6.92
CA VAL A 27 -1.39 -2.78 -6.42
C VAL A 27 -1.71 -3.94 -7.37
N VAL A 28 -1.60 -3.73 -8.69
CA VAL A 28 -1.87 -4.78 -9.69
C VAL A 28 -0.80 -5.86 -9.62
N GLU A 29 0.45 -5.48 -9.45
CA GLU A 29 1.57 -6.42 -9.32
C GLU A 29 1.48 -7.22 -8.03
N SER A 30 1.22 -6.55 -6.90
CA SER A 30 1.04 -7.22 -5.60
C SER A 30 -0.11 -8.22 -5.64
N PHE A 31 -1.26 -7.82 -6.19
CA PHE A 31 -2.38 -8.74 -6.39
C PHE A 31 -2.03 -9.90 -7.32
N SER A 32 -1.37 -9.63 -8.45
CA SER A 32 -1.01 -10.67 -9.40
C SER A 32 -0.05 -11.68 -8.80
N TRP A 33 0.87 -11.22 -7.95
CA TRP A 33 1.78 -12.09 -7.22
C TRP A 33 1.00 -13.03 -6.28
N LEU A 34 0.10 -12.50 -5.47
CA LEU A 34 -0.75 -13.28 -4.55
C LEU A 34 -1.67 -14.23 -5.32
N ALA A 35 -2.36 -13.75 -6.34
CA ALA A 35 -3.32 -14.52 -7.12
C ALA A 35 -2.69 -15.67 -7.92
N THR A 36 -1.40 -15.55 -8.30
CA THR A 36 -0.73 -16.56 -9.13
C THR A 36 0.20 -17.48 -8.35
N ARG A 37 0.47 -17.16 -7.10
CA ARG A 37 1.45 -17.88 -6.29
C ARG A 37 1.19 -19.38 -6.19
N ARG A 38 -0.06 -19.75 -5.95
CA ARG A 38 -0.51 -21.14 -5.75
C ARG A 38 -1.01 -21.81 -7.03
N LEU A 39 -0.99 -21.11 -8.17
CA LEU A 39 -1.45 -21.63 -9.45
C LEU A 39 -0.38 -22.47 -10.14
N ASN A 40 -0.81 -23.52 -10.82
CA ASN A 40 0.04 -24.29 -11.75
C ASN A 40 0.30 -23.49 -13.05
N THR A 41 1.22 -23.96 -13.89
CA THR A 41 1.63 -23.24 -15.12
C THR A 41 0.45 -22.96 -16.08
N PRO A 42 -0.46 -23.91 -16.42
CA PRO A 42 -1.61 -23.61 -17.27
C PRO A 42 -2.54 -22.55 -16.69
N GLU A 43 -2.78 -22.59 -15.39
CA GLU A 43 -3.62 -21.63 -14.69
C GLU A 43 -3.00 -20.24 -14.70
N ARG A 44 -1.67 -20.12 -14.46
CA ARG A 44 -0.94 -18.86 -14.57
C ARG A 44 -1.06 -18.24 -15.95
N VAL A 45 -0.88 -19.04 -17.01
CA VAL A 45 -1.05 -18.57 -18.40
C VAL A 45 -2.45 -18.02 -18.62
N ARG A 46 -3.49 -18.76 -18.20
CA ARG A 46 -4.89 -18.32 -18.31
C ARG A 46 -5.12 -17.01 -17.55
N TYR A 47 -4.59 -16.89 -16.34
CA TYR A 47 -4.67 -15.67 -15.54
C TYR A 47 -4.04 -14.47 -16.26
N VAL A 48 -2.82 -14.62 -16.78
CA VAL A 48 -2.10 -13.55 -17.51
C VAL A 48 -2.90 -13.10 -18.75
N LEU A 49 -3.40 -14.05 -19.54
CA LEU A 49 -4.20 -13.73 -20.74
C LEU A 49 -5.49 -12.98 -20.37
N ARG A 50 -6.16 -13.38 -19.29
CA ARG A 50 -7.34 -12.67 -18.79
C ARG A 50 -6.99 -11.26 -18.32
N THR A 51 -5.92 -11.09 -17.55
CA THR A 51 -5.46 -9.80 -17.04
C THR A 51 -5.07 -8.85 -18.17
N LEU A 52 -4.38 -9.35 -19.21
CA LEU A 52 -4.06 -8.57 -20.40
C LEU A 52 -5.31 -8.08 -21.13
N LYS A 53 -6.34 -8.93 -21.24
CA LYS A 53 -7.62 -8.55 -21.87
C LYS A 53 -8.35 -7.46 -21.09
N GLU A 54 -8.26 -7.48 -19.75
CA GLU A 54 -8.91 -6.51 -18.87
C GLU A 54 -8.10 -5.20 -18.71
N SER A 55 -6.81 -5.22 -19.04
CA SER A 55 -5.88 -4.09 -18.83
C SER A 55 -6.36 -2.75 -19.39
N PRO A 56 -6.94 -2.64 -20.61
CA PRO A 56 -7.40 -1.35 -21.13
C PRO A 56 -8.51 -0.73 -20.29
N GLN A 57 -9.43 -1.55 -19.79
CA GLN A 57 -10.52 -1.11 -18.91
C GLN A 57 -9.97 -0.64 -17.56
N LEU A 58 -9.07 -1.41 -16.96
CA LEU A 58 -8.43 -1.08 -15.68
C LEU A 58 -7.64 0.23 -15.77
N LEU A 59 -6.87 0.43 -16.83
CA LEU A 59 -6.13 1.68 -17.07
C LEU A 59 -7.05 2.87 -17.30
N SER A 60 -8.20 2.67 -17.97
CA SER A 60 -9.19 3.72 -18.15
C SER A 60 -9.82 4.14 -16.82
N MET A 61 -10.13 3.18 -15.96
CA MET A 61 -10.67 3.45 -14.61
C MET A 61 -9.64 4.19 -13.75
N ASP A 62 -8.41 3.72 -13.71
CA ASP A 62 -7.32 4.31 -12.93
C ASP A 62 -7.03 5.77 -13.31
N ARG A 63 -7.16 6.10 -14.60
CA ARG A 63 -7.00 7.47 -15.11
C ARG A 63 -8.16 8.40 -14.75
N LYS A 64 -9.37 7.84 -14.59
CA LYS A 64 -10.57 8.63 -14.25
C LYS A 64 -10.66 8.90 -12.76
N ASP A 65 -10.53 7.88 -11.96
CA ASP A 65 -10.59 7.93 -10.50
C ASP A 65 -9.79 6.77 -9.89
N ARG A 66 -8.68 7.11 -9.23
CA ARG A 66 -7.81 6.14 -8.58
C ARG A 66 -8.52 5.42 -7.42
N GLY A 67 -9.38 6.11 -6.69
CA GLY A 67 -10.12 5.52 -5.57
C GLY A 67 -11.15 4.50 -6.04
N ASP A 68 -11.90 4.82 -7.10
CA ASP A 68 -12.85 3.90 -7.72
C ASP A 68 -12.16 2.68 -8.31
N PHE A 69 -11.02 2.89 -8.99
CA PHE A 69 -10.19 1.81 -9.49
C PHE A 69 -9.76 0.86 -8.36
N LEU A 70 -9.23 1.39 -7.26
CA LEU A 70 -8.77 0.58 -6.13
C LEU A 70 -9.92 -0.19 -5.49
N ARG A 71 -11.07 0.44 -5.24
CA ARG A 71 -12.26 -0.24 -4.71
C ARG A 71 -12.74 -1.36 -5.63
N TYR A 72 -12.84 -1.11 -6.93
CA TYR A 72 -13.18 -2.13 -7.91
C TYR A 72 -12.18 -3.28 -7.94
N PHE A 73 -10.88 -2.93 -7.90
CA PHE A 73 -9.80 -3.90 -7.97
C PHE A 73 -9.75 -4.79 -6.72
N TYR A 74 -9.96 -4.23 -5.53
CA TYR A 74 -9.91 -4.96 -4.27
C TYR A 74 -11.09 -5.91 -4.06
N ARG A 75 -12.21 -5.73 -4.74
CA ARG A 75 -13.29 -6.73 -4.76
C ARG A 75 -12.83 -8.10 -5.25
N ARG A 76 -11.72 -8.18 -5.96
CA ARG A 76 -11.14 -9.45 -6.43
C ARG A 76 -10.60 -10.33 -5.30
N TYR A 77 -10.46 -9.79 -4.09
CA TYR A 77 -10.15 -10.57 -2.90
C TYR A 77 -11.39 -11.16 -2.22
N GLU A 78 -12.60 -10.91 -2.74
CA GLU A 78 -13.82 -11.51 -2.22
C GLU A 78 -13.67 -13.04 -2.14
N ASP A 79 -14.14 -13.62 -1.03
CA ASP A 79 -14.06 -15.03 -0.67
C ASP A 79 -12.63 -15.58 -0.43
N ALA A 80 -11.58 -14.73 -0.53
CA ALA A 80 -10.23 -15.18 -0.21
C ALA A 80 -10.07 -15.37 1.31
N PRO A 81 -9.50 -16.52 1.76
CA PRO A 81 -9.24 -16.74 3.19
C PRO A 81 -8.19 -15.76 3.73
N VAL A 82 -8.52 -15.05 4.81
CA VAL A 82 -7.64 -14.03 5.42
C VAL A 82 -6.30 -14.65 5.84
N GLU A 83 -6.34 -15.79 6.54
CA GLU A 83 -5.13 -16.46 7.03
C GLU A 83 -4.17 -16.84 5.90
N GLN A 84 -4.71 -17.33 4.76
CA GLN A 84 -3.90 -17.65 3.59
C GLN A 84 -3.27 -16.40 2.96
N ILE A 85 -4.04 -15.31 2.84
CA ILE A 85 -3.54 -14.05 2.29
C ILE A 85 -2.46 -13.47 3.20
N ASP A 86 -2.63 -13.50 4.52
CA ASP A 86 -1.64 -13.02 5.49
C ASP A 86 -0.34 -13.83 5.44
N GLU A 87 -0.43 -15.15 5.29
CA GLU A 87 0.74 -16.02 5.11
C GLU A 87 1.49 -15.67 3.81
N ASP A 88 0.77 -15.59 2.69
CA ASP A 88 1.35 -15.27 1.39
C ASP A 88 1.92 -13.84 1.37
N ALA A 89 1.29 -12.88 2.04
CA ALA A 89 1.76 -11.50 2.13
C ALA A 89 3.09 -11.36 2.90
N ARG A 90 3.33 -12.18 3.92
CA ARG A 90 4.63 -12.21 4.62
C ARG A 90 5.76 -12.60 3.68
N GLU A 91 5.53 -13.55 2.79
CA GLU A 91 6.53 -13.96 1.81
C GLU A 91 6.67 -12.93 0.68
N MET A 92 5.56 -12.33 0.25
CA MET A 92 5.56 -11.23 -0.71
C MET A 92 6.40 -10.05 -0.21
N LEU A 93 6.41 -9.75 1.08
CA LEU A 93 7.25 -8.71 1.66
C LEU A 93 8.71 -8.87 1.24
N THR A 94 9.25 -10.07 1.30
CA THR A 94 10.66 -10.34 0.96
C THR A 94 10.86 -10.42 -0.56
N GLN A 95 10.02 -11.17 -1.25
CA GLN A 95 10.22 -11.48 -2.67
C GLN A 95 9.82 -10.34 -3.62
N LEU A 96 8.92 -9.47 -3.20
CA LEU A 96 8.45 -8.36 -4.02
C LEU A 96 8.78 -7.00 -3.39
N ILE A 97 8.28 -6.73 -2.19
CA ILE A 97 8.33 -5.39 -1.59
C ILE A 97 9.79 -4.97 -1.33
N ILE A 98 10.56 -5.79 -0.60
CA ILE A 98 11.96 -5.48 -0.28
C ILE A 98 12.83 -5.56 -1.54
N ALA A 99 12.64 -6.57 -2.39
CA ALA A 99 13.42 -6.74 -3.61
C ALA A 99 13.27 -5.56 -4.59
N LYS A 100 12.14 -4.87 -4.57
CA LYS A 100 11.85 -3.69 -5.41
C LYS A 100 11.93 -2.36 -4.67
N SER A 101 12.45 -2.36 -3.44
CA SER A 101 12.59 -1.12 -2.68
C SER A 101 13.63 -0.19 -3.29
N PHE A 102 13.35 1.11 -3.19
CA PHE A 102 14.33 2.15 -3.51
C PHE A 102 15.25 2.38 -2.30
N PRO A 103 16.56 2.10 -2.39
CA PRO A 103 17.48 2.26 -1.27
C PRO A 103 17.50 3.69 -0.71
N ASP A 104 17.39 4.68 -1.60
CA ASP A 104 17.37 6.10 -1.21
C ASP A 104 16.08 6.47 -0.46
N GLY A 105 14.94 5.89 -0.83
CA GLY A 105 13.69 6.06 -0.10
C GLY A 105 13.77 5.50 1.31
N LEU A 106 14.25 4.27 1.46
CA LEU A 106 14.43 3.63 2.77
C LEU A 106 15.49 4.34 3.63
N ARG A 107 16.57 4.84 2.99
CA ARG A 107 17.54 5.68 3.68
C ARG A 107 16.88 6.93 4.24
N ARG A 108 16.03 7.61 3.46
CA ARG A 108 15.31 8.81 3.89
C ARG A 108 14.40 8.55 5.08
N VAL A 109 13.68 7.43 5.12
CA VAL A 109 12.89 7.03 6.30
C VAL A 109 13.78 6.95 7.55
N ARG A 110 14.94 6.28 7.45
CA ARG A 110 15.88 6.15 8.58
C ARG A 110 16.46 7.50 9.03
N GLU A 111 16.77 8.40 8.09
CA GLU A 111 17.28 9.76 8.38
C GLU A 111 16.25 10.56 9.18
N HIS A 112 14.96 10.52 8.79
CA HIS A 112 13.90 11.18 9.53
C HIS A 112 13.75 10.59 10.94
N ARG A 113 13.77 9.28 11.08
CA ARG A 113 13.71 8.62 12.40
C ARG A 113 14.89 8.98 13.28
N ALA A 114 16.11 9.05 12.71
CA ALA A 114 17.31 9.45 13.44
C ALA A 114 17.24 10.90 13.97
N LEU A 115 16.46 11.76 13.33
CA LEU A 115 16.18 13.12 13.78
C LEU A 115 15.02 13.19 14.81
N GLY A 116 14.43 12.06 15.16
CA GLY A 116 13.28 12.01 16.08
C GLY A 116 11.93 12.37 15.44
N HIS A 117 11.87 12.46 14.12
CA HIS A 117 10.60 12.70 13.42
C HIS A 117 9.70 11.45 13.48
N ARG A 118 8.42 11.65 13.70
CA ARG A 118 7.41 10.61 13.51
C ARG A 118 7.31 10.27 12.02
N THR A 119 7.46 9.01 11.69
CA THR A 119 7.38 8.53 10.30
C THR A 119 6.04 7.88 10.04
N VAL A 120 5.30 8.37 9.06
CA VAL A 120 3.95 7.91 8.70
C VAL A 120 3.96 7.40 7.26
N LEU A 121 3.55 6.16 7.04
CA LEU A 121 3.29 5.62 5.71
C LEU A 121 1.81 5.80 5.39
N ILE A 122 1.48 6.54 4.32
CA ILE A 122 0.10 6.72 3.84
C ILE A 122 0.01 6.14 2.44
N THR A 123 -0.71 5.02 2.31
CA THR A 123 -0.75 4.26 1.05
C THR A 123 -2.14 3.77 0.69
N GLY A 124 -2.42 3.71 -0.63
CA GLY A 124 -3.61 3.04 -1.14
C GLY A 124 -3.53 1.51 -1.15
N ALA A 125 -2.37 0.92 -0.82
CA ALA A 125 -2.21 -0.53 -0.69
C ALA A 125 -3.04 -1.08 0.49
N LEU A 126 -3.36 -2.38 0.43
CA LEU A 126 -4.03 -3.05 1.54
C LEU A 126 -3.08 -3.26 2.72
N ASP A 127 -3.63 -3.24 3.92
CA ASP A 127 -2.92 -3.32 5.21
C ASP A 127 -2.04 -4.57 5.33
N PHE A 128 -2.50 -5.74 4.88
CA PHE A 128 -1.71 -6.96 4.88
C PHE A 128 -0.48 -6.88 3.96
N ASN A 129 -0.55 -6.12 2.86
CA ASN A 129 0.60 -5.92 1.95
C ASN A 129 1.74 -5.15 2.62
N VAL A 130 1.42 -4.30 3.58
CA VAL A 130 2.38 -3.40 4.24
C VAL A 130 2.64 -3.76 5.70
N ALA A 131 1.95 -4.76 6.24
CA ALA A 131 2.07 -5.16 7.64
C ALA A 131 3.52 -5.44 8.07
N GLY A 132 4.33 -6.03 7.20
CA GLY A 132 5.74 -6.28 7.45
C GLY A 132 6.64 -5.03 7.44
N LEU A 133 6.13 -3.87 7.02
CA LEU A 133 6.85 -2.59 7.08
C LEU A 133 6.66 -1.85 8.41
N LYS A 134 5.79 -2.33 9.31
CA LYS A 134 5.56 -1.73 10.63
C LYS A 134 6.84 -1.36 11.40
N PRO A 135 7.94 -2.15 11.39
CA PRO A 135 9.15 -1.75 12.10
C PRO A 135 9.85 -0.50 11.56
N LEU A 136 9.51 -0.07 10.34
CA LEU A 136 10.11 1.10 9.68
C LEU A 136 9.33 2.40 9.93
N PHE A 137 8.07 2.31 10.37
CA PHE A 137 7.17 3.44 10.52
C PHE A 137 6.55 3.48 11.91
N ASP A 138 6.30 4.68 12.42
CA ASP A 138 5.58 4.87 13.67
C ASP A 138 4.08 4.68 13.47
N GLU A 139 3.56 5.00 12.28
CA GLU A 139 2.17 4.76 11.86
C GLU A 139 2.08 4.33 10.40
N ILE A 140 1.13 3.45 10.10
CA ILE A 140 0.79 3.06 8.72
C ILE A 140 -0.71 3.23 8.51
N VAL A 141 -1.07 4.14 7.62
CA VAL A 141 -2.45 4.33 7.16
C VAL A 141 -2.59 3.69 5.77
N ALA A 142 -3.24 2.55 5.73
CA ALA A 142 -3.46 1.73 4.56
C ALA A 142 -4.95 1.47 4.33
N ALA A 143 -5.31 0.99 3.14
CA ALA A 143 -6.64 0.47 2.89
C ALA A 143 -6.90 -0.79 3.73
N GLU A 144 -8.14 -1.03 4.14
CA GLU A 144 -8.52 -2.21 4.91
C GLU A 144 -9.81 -2.80 4.36
N MET A 145 -9.84 -4.11 4.18
CA MET A 145 -11.05 -4.81 3.74
C MET A 145 -11.82 -5.37 4.93
N SER A 146 -13.14 -5.48 4.77
CA SER A 146 -14.01 -6.13 5.74
C SER A 146 -13.84 -7.65 5.67
N VAL A 147 -13.86 -8.29 6.85
CA VAL A 147 -13.74 -9.73 7.01
C VAL A 147 -15.08 -10.28 7.46
N ARG A 148 -15.52 -11.37 6.85
CA ARG A 148 -16.73 -12.10 7.23
C ARG A 148 -16.48 -12.99 8.46
N PRO A 149 -17.55 -13.44 9.15
CA PRO A 149 -17.42 -14.33 10.31
C PRO A 149 -16.73 -15.68 10.00
N ASP A 150 -16.75 -16.11 8.76
CA ASP A 150 -16.10 -17.36 8.29
C ASP A 150 -14.60 -17.20 8.03
N GLY A 151 -14.03 -16.00 8.25
CA GLY A 151 -12.61 -15.74 8.06
C GLY A 151 -12.23 -15.44 6.60
N THR A 152 -13.20 -15.10 5.74
CA THR A 152 -12.92 -14.66 4.37
C THR A 152 -13.10 -13.16 4.19
N TYR A 153 -12.44 -12.58 3.18
CA TYR A 153 -12.69 -11.19 2.81
C TYR A 153 -14.05 -11.02 2.15
N SER A 154 -14.78 -9.95 2.51
CA SER A 154 -16.11 -9.67 1.95
C SER A 154 -16.10 -9.04 0.56
N GLY A 155 -14.93 -8.54 0.11
CA GLY A 155 -14.83 -7.70 -1.08
C GLY A 155 -15.21 -6.22 -0.85
N GLU A 156 -15.66 -5.87 0.36
CA GLU A 156 -15.99 -4.49 0.74
C GLU A 156 -14.88 -3.85 1.55
N MET A 157 -14.78 -2.52 1.45
CA MET A 157 -13.77 -1.76 2.18
C MET A 157 -14.26 -1.38 3.57
N LYS A 158 -13.50 -1.73 4.60
CA LYS A 158 -13.66 -1.23 5.97
C LYS A 158 -13.01 0.16 6.09
N ARG A 159 -11.83 0.35 5.48
CA ARG A 159 -11.16 1.63 5.32
C ARG A 159 -10.85 1.84 3.85
N VAL A 160 -11.38 2.92 3.28
CA VAL A 160 -11.15 3.26 1.87
C VAL A 160 -9.68 3.59 1.61
N PRO A 161 -9.15 3.26 0.41
CA PRO A 161 -7.77 3.57 0.06
C PRO A 161 -7.50 5.08 0.10
N PRO A 162 -6.49 5.57 0.85
CA PRO A 162 -6.02 6.94 0.72
C PRO A 162 -5.49 7.18 -0.70
N THR A 163 -6.07 8.14 -1.40
CA THR A 163 -5.64 8.57 -2.74
C THR A 163 -5.11 9.99 -2.72
N GLY A 164 -4.64 10.53 -3.85
CA GLY A 164 -3.93 11.80 -3.90
C GLY A 164 -4.58 12.94 -3.12
N GLU A 165 -5.89 13.15 -3.28
CA GLU A 165 -6.64 14.22 -2.61
C GLU A 165 -6.86 13.94 -1.12
N THR A 166 -7.13 12.68 -0.76
CA THR A 166 -7.45 12.30 0.62
C THR A 166 -6.20 12.10 1.50
N ARG A 167 -5.02 11.89 0.91
CA ARG A 167 -3.77 11.72 1.68
C ARG A 167 -3.40 12.93 2.51
N ALA A 168 -3.62 14.12 1.98
CA ALA A 168 -3.35 15.36 2.73
C ALA A 168 -4.27 15.47 3.95
N GLN A 169 -5.55 15.11 3.80
CA GLN A 169 -6.49 15.09 4.92
C GLN A 169 -6.11 14.04 5.96
N VAL A 170 -5.76 12.81 5.53
CA VAL A 170 -5.30 11.74 6.43
C VAL A 170 -4.09 12.19 7.25
N LEU A 171 -3.13 12.89 6.61
CA LEU A 171 -1.97 13.44 7.33
C LEU A 171 -2.38 14.53 8.30
N ALA A 172 -3.31 15.41 7.92
CA ALA A 172 -3.83 16.47 8.79
C ALA A 172 -4.51 15.88 10.03
N ASP A 173 -5.40 14.93 9.84
CA ASP A 173 -6.12 14.24 10.92
C ASP A 173 -5.14 13.53 11.88
N TYR A 174 -4.10 12.88 11.34
CA TYR A 174 -3.06 12.26 12.14
C TYR A 174 -2.28 13.30 12.96
N CYS A 175 -1.86 14.40 12.34
CA CYS A 175 -1.13 15.46 13.03
C CYS A 175 -1.98 16.11 14.13
N GLU A 176 -3.26 16.34 13.88
CA GLU A 176 -4.19 16.87 14.88
C GLU A 176 -4.34 15.92 16.07
N ALA A 177 -4.54 14.62 15.81
CA ALA A 177 -4.69 13.59 16.83
C ALA A 177 -3.44 13.44 17.73
N GLU A 178 -2.24 13.60 17.14
CA GLU A 178 -0.96 13.52 17.85
C GLU A 178 -0.47 14.87 18.40
N GLY A 179 -1.23 15.96 18.18
CA GLY A 179 -0.90 17.30 18.67
C GLY A 179 0.22 18.01 17.88
N PHE A 180 0.49 17.57 16.65
CA PHE A 180 1.47 18.22 15.77
C PHE A 180 0.81 19.33 14.94
N ARG A 181 1.55 20.43 14.70
CA ARG A 181 1.11 21.49 13.79
C ARG A 181 1.54 21.17 12.36
N LEU A 182 0.61 21.31 11.41
CA LEU A 182 0.92 21.39 10.00
C LEU A 182 1.30 22.84 9.67
N GLU A 183 2.52 23.03 9.16
CA GLU A 183 2.99 24.31 8.62
C GLU A 183 2.88 24.33 7.09
#